data_6676c43c0fed6c01fa60536a3e8014c7
#
_entry.id   6676c43c0fed6c01fa60536a3e8014c7
#
_cell.length_a   1.000
_cell.length_b   1.000
_cell.length_c   1.000
_cell.angle_alpha   90.00
_cell.angle_beta   90.00
_cell.angle_gamma   90.00
#
_symmetry.space_group_name_H-M   'P 1'
#
loop_
_entity.id
_entity.type
_entity.pdbx_description
1 polymer ?
#
loop_
_entity_poly.entity_id
_entity_poly.type
_entity_poly.pdbx_seq_one_letter_code
_entity_poly.pdbx_strand_id
1 'polypeptide(L)' 'MKRQTIIVIITPGKEPETWGNFKKACEAKGWHYNTLSKRKMPIEFDGVTIYRVPFL' A
#
# COMPACT_ATOMS: atom_id res chain seq x y z
N MET A 1 -8.23 -21.50 5.83
CA MET A 1 -6.92 -20.93 5.57
C MET A 1 -7.04 -19.45 5.25
N LYS A 2 -6.24 -18.67 5.89
CA LYS A 2 -6.34 -17.24 5.70
C LYS A 2 -5.62 -16.81 4.44
N ARG A 3 -6.28 -15.96 3.69
CA ARG A 3 -5.64 -15.31 2.56
C ARG A 3 -4.75 -14.19 3.07
N GLN A 4 -3.55 -14.15 2.56
CA GLN A 4 -2.65 -13.08 2.89
C GLN A 4 -2.47 -12.18 1.68
N THR A 5 -2.39 -10.90 1.94
CA THR A 5 -2.12 -9.93 0.90
C THR A 5 -0.95 -9.08 1.32
N ILE A 6 -0.26 -8.53 0.34
CA ILE A 6 0.80 -7.57 0.61
C ILE A 6 0.48 -6.27 -0.10
N ILE A 7 1.04 -5.22 0.43
CA ILE A 7 0.89 -3.89 -0.15
C ILE A 7 2.16 -3.59 -0.94
N VAL A 8 1.98 -3.16 -2.17
CA VAL A 8 3.09 -2.76 -3.02
C VAL A 8 2.95 -1.27 -3.30
N ILE A 9 3.98 -0.52 -2.98
CA ILE A 9 3.98 0.94 -3.19
C ILE A 9 5.01 1.24 -4.25
N ILE A 10 4.56 1.86 -5.33
CA ILE A 10 5.41 2.22 -6.45
C ILE A 10 5.61 3.72 -6.46
N THR A 11 6.85 4.13 -6.26
CA THR A 11 7.24 5.54 -6.25
C THR A 11 8.07 5.82 -7.50
N PRO A 12 7.71 6.83 -8.31
CA PRO A 12 8.49 7.15 -9.49
C PRO A 12 9.95 7.42 -9.13
N GLY A 13 10.85 6.83 -9.89
CA GLY A 13 12.29 7.00 -9.68
C GLY A 13 12.86 6.17 -8.56
N LYS A 14 12.05 5.33 -7.91
CA LYS A 14 12.51 4.46 -6.83
C LYS A 14 12.02 3.05 -7.05
N GLU A 15 12.67 2.11 -6.41
CA GLU A 15 12.26 0.73 -6.49
C GLU A 15 10.94 0.53 -5.75
N PRO A 16 10.10 -0.42 -6.21
CA PRO A 16 8.86 -0.73 -5.50
C PRO A 16 9.13 -1.21 -4.08
N GLU A 17 8.24 -0.84 -3.17
CA GLU A 17 8.30 -1.28 -1.77
C GLU A 17 7.18 -2.27 -1.51
N THR A 18 7.45 -3.24 -0.67
CA THR A 18 6.42 -4.18 -0.24
C THR A 18 6.23 -4.07 1.26
N TRP A 19 4.98 -4.18 1.68
CA TRP A 19 4.62 -4.10 3.09
C TRP A 19 3.62 -5.20 3.39
N GLY A 20 3.81 -5.87 4.51
CA GLY A 20 2.87 -6.89 4.94
C GLY A 20 1.62 -6.33 5.60
N ASN A 21 1.63 -5.06 5.98
CA ASN A 21 0.53 -4.44 6.70
C ASN A 21 0.35 -3.01 6.21
N PHE A 22 -0.83 -2.73 5.67
CA PHE A 22 -1.11 -1.41 5.10
C PHE A 22 -1.07 -0.32 6.16
N LYS A 23 -1.58 -0.62 7.35
CA LYS A 23 -1.59 0.37 8.42
C LYS A 23 -0.18 0.79 8.79
N LYS A 24 0.73 -0.19 8.89
CA LYS A 24 2.12 0.12 9.20
C LYS A 24 2.80 0.89 8.08
N ALA A 25 2.45 0.57 6.84
CA ALA A 25 2.99 1.31 5.70
C ALA A 25 2.57 2.78 5.78
N CYS A 26 1.30 3.03 6.09
CA CYS A 26 0.82 4.39 6.22
C CYS A 26 1.50 5.13 7.36
N GLU A 27 1.71 4.46 8.48
CA GLU A 27 2.39 5.07 9.62
C GLU A 27 3.82 5.45 9.26
N ALA A 28 4.51 4.57 8.56
CA ALA A 28 5.89 4.83 8.17
C ALA A 28 5.99 5.99 7.18
N LYS A 29 4.99 6.15 6.35
CA LYS A 29 4.99 7.21 5.34
C LYS A 29 4.34 8.49 5.84
N GLY A 30 3.69 8.47 6.99
CA GLY A 30 2.97 9.62 7.48
C GLY A 30 1.62 9.84 6.82
N TRP A 31 1.04 8.80 6.26
CA TRP A 31 -0.25 8.88 5.59
C TRP A 31 -1.37 8.51 6.55
N HIS A 32 -2.59 8.96 6.21
CA HIS A 32 -3.76 8.66 7.02
C HIS A 32 -4.38 7.35 6.57
N TYR A 33 -4.18 6.31 7.36
CA TYR A 33 -4.67 4.99 7.03
C TYR A 33 -6.19 4.97 6.82
N ASN A 34 -6.93 5.62 7.73
CA ASN A 34 -8.39 5.60 7.65
C ASN A 34 -8.91 6.19 6.34
N THR A 35 -8.25 7.23 5.86
CA THR A 35 -8.64 7.84 4.59
C THR A 35 -8.30 6.95 3.42
N LEU A 36 -7.08 6.42 3.41
CA LEU A 36 -6.63 5.63 2.27
C LEU A 36 -7.30 4.27 2.20
N SER A 37 -7.61 3.67 3.35
CA SER A 37 -8.21 2.34 3.35
C SER A 37 -9.62 2.34 2.76
N LYS A 38 -10.26 3.49 2.69
CA LYS A 38 -11.60 3.60 2.11
C LYS A 38 -11.58 3.73 0.59
N ARG A 39 -10.41 3.92 0.01
CA ARG A 39 -10.29 4.05 -1.44
C ARG A 39 -10.13 2.67 -2.06
N LYS A 40 -10.54 2.59 -3.32
CA LYS A 40 -10.36 1.34 -4.06
C LYS A 40 -8.93 1.23 -4.56
N MET A 41 -8.41 0.02 -4.51
CA MET A 41 -7.11 -0.26 -5.08
C MET A 41 -7.20 -0.38 -6.59
N PRO A 42 -6.20 0.03 -7.34
CA PRO A 42 -4.99 0.70 -6.85
C PRO A 42 -5.27 2.15 -6.44
N ILE A 43 -4.50 2.63 -5.47
CA ILE A 43 -4.65 3.99 -4.98
C ILE A 43 -3.53 4.83 -5.55
N GLU A 44 -3.88 5.96 -6.17
CA GLU A 44 -2.89 6.94 -6.60
C GLU A 44 -2.94 8.10 -5.64
N PHE A 45 -1.82 8.34 -4.98
CA PHE A 45 -1.79 9.31 -3.91
C PHE A 45 -0.39 9.89 -3.78
N ASP A 46 -0.30 11.22 -3.78
CA ASP A 46 0.96 11.92 -3.55
C ASP A 46 2.08 11.43 -4.48
N GLY A 47 1.73 11.18 -5.74
CA GLY A 47 2.71 10.77 -6.73
C GLY A 47 3.11 9.31 -6.66
N VAL A 48 2.50 8.53 -5.78
CA VAL A 48 2.79 7.10 -5.68
C VAL A 48 1.55 6.31 -6.03
N THR A 49 1.76 5.04 -6.38
CA THR A 49 0.66 4.12 -6.65
C THR A 49 0.75 2.97 -5.67
N ILE A 50 -0.37 2.65 -5.04
CA ILE A 50 -0.44 1.61 -4.01
C ILE A 50 -1.31 0.48 -4.51
N TYR A 51 -0.76 -0.73 -4.52
CA TYR A 51 -1.49 -1.93 -4.92
C TYR A 51 -1.64 -2.87 -3.73
N ARG A 52 -2.74 -3.59 -3.71
CA ARG A 52 -2.90 -4.72 -2.80
C ARG A 52 -2.92 -5.97 -3.65
N VAL A 53 -1.96 -6.85 -3.44
CA VAL A 53 -1.83 -8.06 -4.24
C VAL A 53 -1.85 -9.27 -3.33
N PRO A 54 -2.36 -10.41 -3.82
CA PRO A 54 -2.33 -11.62 -3.01
C PRO A 54 -0.91 -12.14 -2.84
N PHE A 55 -0.64 -12.65 -1.67
CA PHE A 55 0.64 -13.27 -1.38
C PHE A 55 0.48 -14.79 -1.58
N LEU A 56 1.19 -15.33 -2.53
CA LEU A 56 1.07 -16.75 -2.88
C LEU A 56 2.13 -17.58 -2.23
#